data_886b567ab34b962eef26edd15a6deb03
#
_entry.id   886b567ab34b962eef26edd15a6deb03
#
_cell.length_a   1.000
_cell.length_b   1.000
_cell.length_c   1.000
_cell.angle_alpha   90.00
_cell.angle_beta   90.00
_cell.angle_gamma   90.00
#
_symmetry.space_group_name_H-M   'P 1'
#
loop_
_entity.id
_entity.type
_entity.pdbx_description
1 polymer ?
#
loop_
_entity_poly.entity_id
_entity_poly.type
_entity_poly.pdbx_seq_one_letter_code
_entity_poly.pdbx_strand_id
1 'polypeptide(L)'
;MKGVNTQSDKVSQVVSEGLIEIEGLYKITEENNQATHEVRDVIVQTNDSSVKIGQASNVISSIAQQTNLLALNAAIEVARAGSAGKGFAVVAEEIKILALQSSQSTKEIDEIVSELQLNAQNAVQTIERGLAITEEQTKSVTKSRDKYLLIDKAMQETKDAVHELNISSDQMNNSKDQILASMESLSAIAEENSAATEQASASIQEQAASAEEISATSEGLTTLAKGLQELIQKFKI
;
A
#
# COMPACT_ATOMS: atom_id res chain seq x y z
N MET A 1 -25.41 3.90 -8.39
CA MET A 1 -24.64 2.68 -8.10
C MET A 1 -23.64 2.27 -9.15
N LYS A 2 -23.86 2.41 -10.48
CA LYS A 2 -22.85 2.13 -11.51
C LYS A 2 -21.50 2.85 -11.27
N GLY A 3 -21.53 4.10 -10.77
CA GLY A 3 -20.30 4.87 -10.47
C GLY A 3 -19.45 4.26 -9.34
N VAL A 4 -20.04 3.67 -8.31
CA VAL A 4 -19.30 3.06 -7.19
C VAL A 4 -18.60 1.76 -7.65
N ASN A 5 -19.26 0.92 -8.43
CA ASN A 5 -18.66 -0.28 -9.01
C ASN A 5 -17.44 0.06 -9.87
N THR A 6 -17.59 1.01 -10.81
CA THR A 6 -16.50 1.45 -11.67
C THR A 6 -15.31 2.00 -10.85
N GLN A 7 -15.60 2.73 -9.77
CA GLN A 7 -14.54 3.28 -8.91
C GLN A 7 -13.85 2.17 -8.09
N SER A 8 -14.61 1.19 -7.58
CA SER A 8 -14.04 0.03 -6.87
C SER A 8 -13.15 -0.82 -7.79
N ASP A 9 -13.55 -1.05 -9.03
CA ASP A 9 -12.74 -1.77 -10.02
C ASP A 9 -11.43 -1.02 -10.32
N LYS A 10 -11.50 0.30 -10.47
CA LYS A 10 -10.32 1.13 -10.69
C LYS A 10 -9.35 1.09 -9.51
N VAL A 11 -9.85 1.15 -8.28
CA VAL A 11 -9.00 1.04 -7.09
C VAL A 11 -8.37 -0.36 -7.00
N SER A 12 -9.13 -1.44 -7.26
CA SER A 12 -8.58 -2.80 -7.30
C SER A 12 -7.47 -2.94 -8.35
N GLN A 13 -7.62 -2.34 -9.51
CA GLN A 13 -6.57 -2.33 -10.54
C GLN A 13 -5.32 -1.62 -10.04
N VAL A 14 -5.44 -0.42 -9.47
CA VAL A 14 -4.29 0.34 -8.92
C VAL A 14 -3.60 -0.42 -7.79
N VAL A 15 -4.35 -1.12 -6.94
CA VAL A 15 -3.80 -1.97 -5.88
C VAL A 15 -3.02 -3.14 -6.46
N SER A 16 -3.54 -3.80 -7.50
CA SER A 16 -2.86 -4.90 -8.19
C SER A 16 -1.57 -4.43 -8.87
N GLU A 17 -1.59 -3.29 -9.54
CA GLU A 17 -0.39 -2.66 -10.13
C GLU A 17 0.64 -2.31 -9.04
N GLY A 18 0.19 -1.74 -7.91
CA GLY A 18 1.06 -1.44 -6.77
C GLY A 18 1.70 -2.68 -6.14
N LEU A 19 0.99 -3.81 -6.08
CA LEU A 19 1.56 -5.08 -5.61
C LEU A 19 2.67 -5.58 -6.54
N ILE A 20 2.50 -5.46 -7.85
CA ILE A 20 3.53 -5.82 -8.84
C ILE A 20 4.78 -4.94 -8.68
N GLU A 21 4.61 -3.63 -8.47
CA GLU A 21 5.72 -2.70 -8.23
C GLU A 21 6.47 -3.03 -6.94
N ILE A 22 5.76 -3.36 -5.86
CA ILE A 22 6.37 -3.75 -4.58
C ILE A 22 7.13 -5.07 -4.70
N GLU A 23 6.64 -6.04 -5.44
CA GLU A 23 7.36 -7.28 -5.71
C GLU A 23 8.64 -7.02 -6.51
N GLY A 24 8.59 -6.10 -7.48
CA GLY A 24 9.76 -5.61 -8.20
C GLY A 24 10.78 -4.93 -7.28
N LEU A 25 10.31 -4.06 -6.37
CA LEU A 25 11.17 -3.42 -5.36
C LEU A 25 11.82 -4.43 -4.42
N TYR A 26 11.08 -5.45 -3.99
CA TYR A 26 11.63 -6.52 -3.16
C TYR A 26 12.79 -7.24 -3.85
N LYS A 27 12.61 -7.60 -5.13
CA LYS A 27 13.65 -8.24 -5.92
C LYS A 27 14.88 -7.34 -6.10
N ILE A 28 14.69 -6.07 -6.43
CA ILE A 28 15.79 -5.10 -6.56
C ILE A 28 16.54 -4.93 -5.23
N THR A 29 15.84 -4.92 -4.11
CA THR A 29 16.46 -4.80 -2.78
C THR A 29 17.30 -6.04 -2.46
N GLU A 30 16.85 -7.23 -2.82
CA GLU A 30 17.60 -8.48 -2.65
C GLU A 30 18.86 -8.50 -3.55
N GLU A 31 18.73 -8.11 -4.82
CA GLU A 31 19.87 -7.98 -5.74
C GLU A 31 20.89 -6.94 -5.23
N ASN A 32 20.42 -5.81 -4.69
CA ASN A 32 21.29 -4.79 -4.09
C ASN A 32 22.02 -5.30 -2.84
N ASN A 33 21.35 -6.07 -2.00
CA ASN A 33 21.95 -6.73 -0.84
C ASN A 33 23.10 -7.66 -1.28
N GLN A 34 22.84 -8.52 -2.25
CA GLN A 34 23.85 -9.43 -2.79
C GLN A 34 25.03 -8.68 -3.39
N ALA A 35 24.79 -7.67 -4.24
CA ALA A 35 25.85 -6.85 -4.85
C ALA A 35 26.70 -6.15 -3.78
N THR A 36 26.08 -5.67 -2.70
CA THR A 36 26.79 -5.03 -1.58
C THR A 36 27.69 -6.01 -0.84
N HIS A 37 27.26 -7.26 -0.65
CA HIS A 37 28.12 -8.31 -0.13
C HIS A 37 29.32 -8.63 -1.02
N GLU A 38 29.10 -8.72 -2.33
CA GLU A 38 30.18 -8.95 -3.31
C GLU A 38 31.22 -7.81 -3.27
N VAL A 39 30.77 -6.56 -3.20
CA VAL A 39 31.67 -5.39 -3.07
C VAL A 39 32.48 -5.47 -1.77
N ARG A 40 31.86 -5.83 -0.65
CA ARG A 40 32.55 -6.05 0.61
C ARG A 40 33.67 -7.08 0.49
N ASP A 41 33.40 -8.21 -0.14
CA ASP A 41 34.36 -9.29 -0.31
C ASP A 41 35.55 -8.87 -1.18
N VAL A 42 35.29 -8.11 -2.24
CA VAL A 42 36.35 -7.52 -3.09
C VAL A 42 37.23 -6.55 -2.31
N ILE A 43 36.67 -5.74 -1.43
CA ILE A 43 37.45 -4.80 -0.60
C ILE A 43 38.30 -5.57 0.44
N VAL A 44 37.77 -6.62 1.04
CA VAL A 44 38.54 -7.48 1.96
C VAL A 44 39.73 -8.12 1.22
N GLN A 45 39.50 -8.67 0.02
CA GLN A 45 40.58 -9.23 -0.81
C GLN A 45 41.62 -8.17 -1.22
N THR A 46 41.17 -6.94 -1.48
CA THR A 46 42.07 -5.82 -1.79
C THR A 46 42.95 -5.47 -0.59
N ASN A 47 42.38 -5.44 0.61
CA ASN A 47 43.14 -5.25 1.85
C ASN A 47 44.18 -6.35 2.06
N ASP A 48 43.81 -7.62 1.89
CA ASP A 48 44.74 -8.75 2.01
C ASP A 48 45.88 -8.67 0.98
N SER A 49 45.57 -8.23 -0.22
CA SER A 49 46.58 -7.99 -1.26
C SER A 49 47.54 -6.86 -0.87
N SER A 50 47.02 -5.78 -0.29
CA SER A 50 47.81 -4.65 0.22
C SER A 50 48.76 -5.08 1.33
N VAL A 51 48.29 -5.94 2.25
CA VAL A 51 49.14 -6.53 3.30
C VAL A 51 50.30 -7.32 2.70
N LYS A 52 50.08 -8.14 1.68
CA LYS A 52 51.10 -8.91 0.99
C LYS A 52 52.11 -8.01 0.27
N ILE A 53 51.67 -6.90 -0.35
CA ILE A 53 52.55 -5.89 -0.96
C ILE A 53 53.43 -5.27 0.10
N GLY A 54 52.88 -4.87 1.27
CA GLY A 54 53.67 -4.32 2.36
C GLY A 54 54.76 -5.29 2.87
N GLN A 55 54.41 -6.60 2.99
CA GLN A 55 55.37 -7.63 3.36
C GLN A 55 56.51 -7.74 2.33
N ALA A 56 56.18 -7.71 1.02
CA ALA A 56 57.21 -7.76 -0.04
C ALA A 56 58.07 -6.50 -0.04
N SER A 57 57.50 -5.32 0.16
CA SER A 57 58.20 -4.04 0.29
C SER A 57 59.21 -4.08 1.43
N ASN A 58 58.82 -4.60 2.60
CA ASN A 58 59.68 -4.76 3.74
C ASN A 58 60.92 -5.67 3.46
N VAL A 59 60.70 -6.77 2.71
CA VAL A 59 61.80 -7.64 2.26
C VAL A 59 62.75 -6.89 1.32
N ILE A 60 62.23 -6.13 0.35
CA ILE A 60 63.05 -5.34 -0.58
C ILE A 60 63.83 -4.27 0.18
N SER A 61 63.22 -3.58 1.16
CA SER A 61 63.84 -2.61 2.03
C SER A 61 65.06 -3.24 2.79
N SER A 62 64.87 -4.43 3.31
CA SER A 62 65.93 -5.18 4.01
C SER A 62 67.08 -5.57 3.07
N ILE A 63 66.77 -5.99 1.83
CA ILE A 63 67.79 -6.27 0.79
C ILE A 63 68.54 -5.00 0.43
N ALA A 64 67.87 -3.87 0.27
CA ALA A 64 68.47 -2.59 -0.02
C ALA A 64 69.43 -2.14 1.08
N GLN A 65 69.03 -2.28 2.34
CA GLN A 65 69.92 -1.99 3.50
C GLN A 65 71.14 -2.90 3.52
N GLN A 66 70.98 -4.21 3.30
CA GLN A 66 72.12 -5.15 3.20
C GLN A 66 73.04 -4.79 2.05
N THR A 67 72.48 -4.45 0.88
CA THR A 67 73.24 -4.04 -0.32
C THR A 67 74.02 -2.77 -0.05
N ASN A 68 73.44 -1.76 0.63
CA ASN A 68 74.11 -0.56 1.07
C ASN A 68 75.29 -0.87 2.01
N LEU A 69 75.14 -1.78 2.96
CA LEU A 69 76.22 -2.20 3.85
C LEU A 69 77.34 -2.92 3.09
N LEU A 70 76.98 -3.80 2.13
CA LEU A 70 77.96 -4.48 1.28
C LEU A 70 78.72 -3.51 0.40
N ALA A 71 78.07 -2.54 -0.17
CA ALA A 71 78.70 -1.48 -1.00
C ALA A 71 79.62 -0.63 -0.14
N LEU A 72 79.22 -0.28 1.09
CA LEU A 72 80.07 0.49 2.00
C LEU A 72 81.33 -0.29 2.37
N ASN A 73 81.20 -1.60 2.71
CA ASN A 73 82.34 -2.46 3.02
C ASN A 73 83.29 -2.58 1.81
N ALA A 74 82.74 -2.75 0.61
CA ALA A 74 83.55 -2.74 -0.65
C ALA A 74 84.28 -1.39 -0.88
N ALA A 75 83.59 -0.29 -0.62
CA ALA A 75 84.23 1.04 -0.76
C ALA A 75 85.45 1.23 0.21
N ILE A 76 85.26 0.70 1.48
CA ILE A 76 86.34 0.74 2.47
C ILE A 76 87.57 -0.10 2.01
N GLU A 77 87.34 -1.31 1.52
CA GLU A 77 88.43 -2.18 1.06
C GLU A 77 89.11 -1.69 -0.21
N VAL A 78 88.35 -1.13 -1.09
CA VAL A 78 88.92 -0.43 -2.32
C VAL A 78 89.78 0.79 -1.96
N ALA A 79 89.40 1.57 -0.96
CA ALA A 79 90.23 2.68 -0.47
C ALA A 79 91.54 2.16 0.16
N ARG A 80 91.52 0.97 0.76
CA ARG A 80 92.72 0.31 1.30
C ARG A 80 93.68 -0.20 0.21
N ALA A 81 93.12 -0.59 -0.96
CA ALA A 81 93.94 -1.04 -2.09
C ALA A 81 94.61 0.11 -2.91
N GLY A 82 94.34 1.35 -2.57
CA GLY A 82 95.02 2.53 -3.13
C GLY A 82 94.75 2.71 -4.66
N SER A 83 95.85 2.99 -5.44
CA SER A 83 95.69 3.29 -6.88
C SER A 83 95.12 2.13 -7.71
N ALA A 84 95.29 0.86 -7.29
CA ALA A 84 94.78 -0.31 -8.00
C ALA A 84 93.28 -0.46 -7.87
N GLY A 85 92.67 0.19 -6.88
CA GLY A 85 91.20 0.09 -6.59
C GLY A 85 90.33 1.15 -7.28
N LYS A 86 90.89 2.16 -7.99
CA LYS A 86 90.06 3.30 -8.48
C LYS A 86 88.79 2.92 -9.28
N GLY A 87 88.89 1.92 -10.17
CA GLY A 87 87.73 1.51 -10.98
C GLY A 87 86.64 0.85 -10.14
N PHE A 88 86.98 0.04 -9.10
CA PHE A 88 86.05 -0.57 -8.18
C PHE A 88 85.45 0.44 -7.21
N ALA A 89 86.12 1.55 -6.88
CA ALA A 89 85.56 2.63 -6.03
C ALA A 89 84.29 3.23 -6.63
N VAL A 90 84.31 3.48 -7.95
CA VAL A 90 83.17 4.03 -8.67
C VAL A 90 81.99 3.09 -8.68
N VAL A 91 82.22 1.76 -8.85
CA VAL A 91 81.17 0.77 -8.84
C VAL A 91 80.58 0.62 -7.45
N ALA A 92 81.40 0.63 -6.39
CA ALA A 92 80.92 0.55 -5.01
C ALA A 92 80.07 1.76 -4.62
N GLU A 93 80.43 2.97 -5.01
CA GLU A 93 79.61 4.16 -4.73
C GLU A 93 78.30 4.15 -5.55
N GLU A 94 78.35 3.70 -6.82
CA GLU A 94 77.12 3.55 -7.62
C GLU A 94 76.13 2.53 -7.01
N ILE A 95 76.64 1.36 -6.55
CA ILE A 95 75.77 0.36 -5.85
C ILE A 95 75.21 0.94 -4.57
N LYS A 96 75.92 1.74 -3.83
CA LYS A 96 75.47 2.39 -2.62
C LYS A 96 74.35 3.38 -2.93
N ILE A 97 74.46 4.19 -3.97
CA ILE A 97 73.45 5.14 -4.41
C ILE A 97 72.16 4.40 -4.82
N LEU A 98 72.27 3.32 -5.61
CA LEU A 98 71.12 2.49 -6.00
C LEU A 98 70.44 1.84 -4.80
N ALA A 99 71.21 1.38 -3.84
CA ALA A 99 70.66 0.80 -2.58
C ALA A 99 69.89 1.84 -1.75
N LEU A 100 70.42 3.06 -1.64
CA LEU A 100 69.73 4.17 -0.97
C LEU A 100 68.43 4.59 -1.72
N GLN A 101 68.46 4.67 -3.03
CA GLN A 101 67.28 4.95 -3.84
C GLN A 101 66.24 3.85 -3.69
N SER A 102 66.64 2.57 -3.72
CA SER A 102 65.73 1.43 -3.47
C SER A 102 65.08 1.50 -2.11
N SER A 103 65.87 1.82 -1.05
CA SER A 103 65.34 2.00 0.29
C SER A 103 64.36 3.16 0.41
N GLN A 104 64.58 4.26 -0.30
CA GLN A 104 63.65 5.38 -0.35
C GLN A 104 62.36 5.01 -1.08
N SER A 105 62.44 4.33 -2.23
CA SER A 105 61.27 3.87 -2.97
C SER A 105 60.41 2.90 -2.18
N THR A 106 61.02 1.97 -1.39
CA THR A 106 60.25 1.07 -0.53
C THR A 106 59.54 1.81 0.58
N LYS A 107 60.11 2.88 1.12
CA LYS A 107 59.45 3.72 2.11
C LYS A 107 58.20 4.40 1.56
N GLU A 108 58.28 4.92 0.33
CA GLU A 108 57.15 5.52 -0.39
C GLU A 108 56.05 4.46 -0.64
N ILE A 109 56.45 3.23 -1.01
CA ILE A 109 55.51 2.11 -1.15
C ILE A 109 54.80 1.80 0.17
N ASP A 110 55.52 1.75 1.30
CA ASP A 110 54.98 1.48 2.61
C ASP A 110 53.94 2.56 3.04
N GLU A 111 54.18 3.83 2.72
CA GLU A 111 53.24 4.92 2.95
C GLU A 111 51.95 4.72 2.14
N ILE A 112 52.07 4.41 0.82
CA ILE A 112 50.93 4.15 -0.06
C ILE A 112 50.12 2.91 0.41
N VAL A 113 50.82 1.85 0.79
CA VAL A 113 50.17 0.62 1.28
C VAL A 113 49.41 0.89 2.57
N SER A 114 49.98 1.67 3.49
CA SER A 114 49.32 2.06 4.73
C SER A 114 48.04 2.88 4.47
N GLU A 115 48.08 3.80 3.50
CA GLU A 115 46.90 4.57 3.06
C GLU A 115 45.84 3.67 2.42
N LEU A 116 46.27 2.72 1.56
CA LEU A 116 45.35 1.73 0.96
C LEU A 116 44.64 0.87 2.01
N GLN A 117 45.36 0.42 3.03
CA GLN A 117 44.75 -0.37 4.14
C GLN A 117 43.73 0.47 4.94
N LEU A 118 44.03 1.72 5.25
CA LEU A 118 43.10 2.62 5.92
C LEU A 118 41.87 2.89 5.08
N ASN A 119 42.03 3.11 3.78
CA ASN A 119 40.92 3.31 2.86
C ASN A 119 40.05 2.07 2.72
N ALA A 120 40.63 0.88 2.69
CA ALA A 120 39.91 -0.39 2.68
C ALA A 120 39.08 -0.58 3.97
N GLN A 121 39.64 -0.28 5.15
CA GLN A 121 38.91 -0.34 6.42
C GLN A 121 37.74 0.63 6.44
N ASN A 122 37.93 1.87 6.00
CA ASN A 122 36.86 2.87 5.92
C ASN A 122 35.76 2.43 4.94
N ALA A 123 36.12 1.81 3.82
CA ALA A 123 35.18 1.28 2.83
C ALA A 123 34.36 0.13 3.43
N VAL A 124 34.98 -0.81 4.17
CA VAL A 124 34.26 -1.89 4.86
C VAL A 124 33.22 -1.31 5.84
N GLN A 125 33.59 -0.34 6.67
CA GLN A 125 32.64 0.29 7.61
C GLN A 125 31.49 0.98 6.86
N THR A 126 31.76 1.59 5.72
CA THR A 126 30.72 2.25 4.91
C THR A 126 29.74 1.22 4.34
N ILE A 127 30.27 0.07 3.87
CA ILE A 127 29.45 -1.03 3.34
C ILE A 127 28.62 -1.67 4.47
N GLU A 128 29.16 -1.89 5.66
CA GLU A 128 28.41 -2.41 6.79
C GLU A 128 27.20 -1.53 7.15
N ARG A 129 27.38 -0.20 7.11
CA ARG A 129 26.23 0.72 7.26
C ARG A 129 25.24 0.60 6.10
N GLY A 130 25.73 0.43 4.87
CA GLY A 130 24.89 0.21 3.69
C GLY A 130 24.05 -1.05 3.81
N LEU A 131 24.64 -2.16 4.29
CA LEU A 131 23.93 -3.41 4.54
C LEU A 131 22.83 -3.25 5.60
N ALA A 132 23.09 -2.53 6.68
CA ALA A 132 22.10 -2.26 7.71
C ALA A 132 20.91 -1.44 7.16
N ILE A 133 21.19 -0.44 6.30
CA ILE A 133 20.15 0.35 5.63
C ILE A 133 19.32 -0.53 4.67
N THR A 134 19.98 -1.42 3.91
CA THR A 134 19.29 -2.32 2.97
C THR A 134 18.39 -3.32 3.73
N GLU A 135 18.80 -3.80 4.89
CA GLU A 135 17.97 -4.65 5.75
C GLU A 135 16.71 -3.90 6.24
N GLU A 136 16.86 -2.65 6.66
CA GLU A 136 15.73 -1.82 7.08
C GLU A 136 14.78 -1.51 5.88
N GLN A 137 15.36 -1.28 4.71
CA GLN A 137 14.61 -1.09 3.46
C GLN A 137 13.79 -2.36 3.13
N THR A 138 14.38 -3.55 3.22
CA THR A 138 13.69 -4.83 2.99
C THR A 138 12.50 -4.99 3.95
N LYS A 139 12.68 -4.68 5.24
CA LYS A 139 11.59 -4.68 6.21
C LYS A 139 10.47 -3.68 5.86
N SER A 140 10.83 -2.52 5.34
CA SER A 140 9.87 -1.49 4.94
C SER A 140 9.10 -1.89 3.70
N VAL A 141 9.74 -2.49 2.70
CA VAL A 141 9.10 -3.03 1.49
C VAL A 141 8.12 -4.15 1.86
N THR A 142 8.52 -5.07 2.75
CA THR A 142 7.65 -6.16 3.24
C THR A 142 6.41 -5.60 3.95
N LYS A 143 6.57 -4.61 4.84
CA LYS A 143 5.44 -3.95 5.49
C LYS A 143 4.51 -3.24 4.50
N SER A 144 5.06 -2.65 3.44
CA SER A 144 4.27 -2.02 2.39
C SER A 144 3.45 -3.06 1.64
N ARG A 145 4.05 -4.21 1.27
CA ARG A 145 3.34 -5.33 0.65
C ARG A 145 2.16 -5.80 1.50
N ASP A 146 2.38 -5.99 2.79
CA ASP A 146 1.32 -6.44 3.71
C ASP A 146 0.16 -5.43 3.77
N LYS A 147 0.47 -4.12 3.73
CA LYS A 147 -0.57 -3.08 3.68
C LYS A 147 -1.36 -3.11 2.38
N TYR A 148 -0.71 -3.33 1.23
CA TYR A 148 -1.41 -3.45 -0.05
C TYR A 148 -2.34 -4.68 -0.08
N LEU A 149 -1.91 -5.82 0.50
CA LEU A 149 -2.77 -7.00 0.66
C LEU A 149 -4.00 -6.72 1.54
N LEU A 150 -3.84 -5.92 2.61
CA LEU A 150 -4.98 -5.50 3.43
C LEU A 150 -5.93 -4.57 2.67
N ILE A 151 -5.40 -3.67 1.83
CA ILE A 151 -6.22 -2.80 0.97
C ILE A 151 -6.98 -3.65 -0.05
N ASP A 152 -6.32 -4.63 -0.69
CA ASP A 152 -6.97 -5.54 -1.63
C ASP A 152 -8.16 -6.27 -0.98
N LYS A 153 -7.95 -6.82 0.22
CA LYS A 153 -9.02 -7.47 1.00
C LYS A 153 -10.17 -6.51 1.30
N ALA A 154 -9.88 -5.29 1.76
CA ALA A 154 -10.91 -4.29 2.06
C ALA A 154 -11.68 -3.86 0.80
N MET A 155 -11.02 -3.83 -0.36
CA MET A 155 -11.68 -3.57 -1.64
C MET A 155 -12.61 -4.72 -2.06
N GLN A 156 -12.23 -5.97 -1.80
CA GLN A 156 -13.11 -7.10 -2.04
C GLN A 156 -14.37 -7.04 -1.15
N GLU A 157 -14.20 -6.77 0.14
CA GLU A 157 -15.33 -6.58 1.08
C GLU A 157 -16.23 -5.41 0.64
N THR A 158 -15.64 -4.34 0.09
CA THR A 158 -16.40 -3.21 -0.47
C THR A 158 -17.22 -3.61 -1.69
N LYS A 159 -16.67 -4.42 -2.60
CA LYS A 159 -17.40 -4.94 -3.76
C LYS A 159 -18.59 -5.80 -3.34
N ASP A 160 -18.40 -6.65 -2.35
CA ASP A 160 -19.46 -7.52 -1.83
C ASP A 160 -20.60 -6.67 -1.21
N ALA A 161 -20.26 -5.67 -0.40
CA ALA A 161 -21.24 -4.74 0.18
C ALA A 161 -22.01 -3.94 -0.89
N VAL A 162 -21.32 -3.49 -1.95
CA VAL A 162 -21.98 -2.80 -3.09
C VAL A 162 -22.89 -3.75 -3.87
N HIS A 163 -22.53 -5.02 -4.00
CA HIS A 163 -23.39 -6.04 -4.59
C HIS A 163 -24.69 -6.23 -3.79
N GLU A 164 -24.60 -6.36 -2.46
CA GLU A 164 -25.77 -6.44 -1.57
C GLU A 164 -26.67 -5.19 -1.63
N LEU A 165 -26.05 -3.99 -1.73
CA LEU A 165 -26.78 -2.75 -1.92
C LEU A 165 -27.54 -2.70 -3.26
N ASN A 166 -26.99 -3.27 -4.34
CA ASN A 166 -27.71 -3.38 -5.62
C ASN A 166 -28.95 -4.28 -5.47
N ILE A 167 -28.79 -5.46 -4.84
CA ILE A 167 -29.93 -6.38 -4.58
C ILE A 167 -31.01 -5.69 -3.74
N SER A 168 -30.63 -5.00 -2.66
CA SER A 168 -31.56 -4.27 -1.80
C SER A 168 -32.27 -3.13 -2.53
N SER A 169 -31.56 -2.44 -3.45
CA SER A 169 -32.15 -1.40 -4.29
C SER A 169 -33.20 -1.94 -5.26
N ASP A 170 -32.96 -3.11 -5.85
CA ASP A 170 -33.91 -3.76 -6.75
C ASP A 170 -35.15 -4.23 -5.97
N GLN A 171 -34.96 -4.78 -4.77
CA GLN A 171 -36.07 -5.13 -3.88
C GLN A 171 -36.91 -3.91 -3.48
N MET A 172 -36.25 -2.77 -3.18
CA MET A 172 -36.93 -1.52 -2.86
C MET A 172 -37.75 -0.98 -4.06
N ASN A 173 -37.23 -1.08 -5.28
CA ASN A 173 -37.98 -0.70 -6.48
C ASN A 173 -39.23 -1.60 -6.66
N ASN A 174 -39.08 -2.91 -6.50
CA ASN A 174 -40.21 -3.84 -6.57
C ASN A 174 -41.28 -3.52 -5.50
N SER A 175 -40.85 -3.24 -4.26
CA SER A 175 -41.76 -2.86 -3.17
C SER A 175 -42.47 -1.52 -3.45
N LYS A 176 -41.75 -0.54 -4.02
CA LYS A 176 -42.35 0.73 -4.48
C LYS A 176 -43.44 0.50 -5.54
N ASP A 177 -43.21 -0.38 -6.49
CA ASP A 177 -44.18 -0.66 -7.55
C ASP A 177 -45.44 -1.39 -6.98
N GLN A 178 -45.27 -2.28 -6.00
CA GLN A 178 -46.37 -2.89 -5.27
C GLN A 178 -47.18 -1.87 -4.45
N ILE A 179 -46.53 -0.91 -3.80
CA ILE A 179 -47.18 0.18 -3.06
C ILE A 179 -47.99 1.05 -4.02
N LEU A 180 -47.46 1.39 -5.20
CA LEU A 180 -48.18 2.17 -6.21
C LEU A 180 -49.43 1.43 -6.67
N ALA A 181 -49.35 0.16 -7.00
CA ALA A 181 -50.53 -0.67 -7.37
C ALA A 181 -51.55 -0.76 -6.23
N SER A 182 -51.13 -0.87 -4.99
CA SER A 182 -52.03 -0.85 -3.82
C SER A 182 -52.70 0.50 -3.63
N MET A 183 -52.00 1.62 -3.90
CA MET A 183 -52.59 2.97 -3.86
C MET A 183 -53.60 3.19 -4.94
N GLU A 184 -53.39 2.68 -6.15
CA GLU A 184 -54.41 2.72 -7.25
C GLU A 184 -55.66 1.95 -6.86
N SER A 185 -55.52 0.73 -6.27
CA SER A 185 -56.64 -0.07 -5.75
C SER A 185 -57.40 0.65 -4.63
N LEU A 186 -56.65 1.31 -3.73
CA LEU A 186 -57.24 2.08 -2.62
C LEU A 186 -58.06 3.28 -3.13
N SER A 187 -57.57 3.95 -4.19
CA SER A 187 -58.26 5.05 -4.84
C SER A 187 -59.58 4.58 -5.47
N ALA A 188 -59.58 3.43 -6.15
CA ALA A 188 -60.81 2.85 -6.74
C ALA A 188 -61.83 2.47 -5.65
N ILE A 189 -61.41 1.86 -4.54
CA ILE A 189 -62.26 1.56 -3.39
C ILE A 189 -62.82 2.83 -2.74
N ALA A 190 -62.05 3.91 -2.67
CA ALA A 190 -62.52 5.19 -2.13
C ALA A 190 -63.62 5.81 -3.01
N GLU A 191 -63.47 5.74 -4.35
CA GLU A 191 -64.49 6.18 -5.30
C GLU A 191 -65.77 5.32 -5.18
N GLU A 192 -65.65 3.99 -5.08
CA GLU A 192 -66.78 3.08 -4.90
C GLU A 192 -67.53 3.36 -3.56
N ASN A 193 -66.77 3.55 -2.47
CA ASN A 193 -67.35 3.90 -1.18
C ASN A 193 -68.05 5.26 -1.21
N SER A 194 -67.56 6.23 -1.93
CA SER A 194 -68.24 7.54 -2.13
C SER A 194 -69.59 7.38 -2.85
N ALA A 195 -69.60 6.64 -3.95
CA ALA A 195 -70.79 6.34 -4.69
C ALA A 195 -71.82 5.57 -3.86
N ALA A 196 -71.38 4.54 -3.07
CA ALA A 196 -72.25 3.81 -2.18
C ALA A 196 -72.83 4.69 -1.07
N THR A 197 -72.06 5.64 -0.56
CA THR A 197 -72.52 6.58 0.46
C THR A 197 -73.56 7.55 -0.07
N GLU A 198 -73.37 8.05 -1.31
CA GLU A 198 -74.35 8.87 -2.00
C GLU A 198 -75.69 8.11 -2.22
N GLN A 199 -75.59 6.85 -2.68
CA GLN A 199 -76.77 5.98 -2.86
C GLN A 199 -77.50 5.70 -1.53
N ALA A 200 -76.74 5.43 -0.44
CA ALA A 200 -77.34 5.25 0.87
C ALA A 200 -78.05 6.50 1.37
N SER A 201 -77.46 7.68 1.13
CA SER A 201 -78.05 8.96 1.48
C SER A 201 -79.38 9.21 0.72
N ALA A 202 -79.43 8.92 -0.57
CA ALA A 202 -80.62 9.01 -1.38
C ALA A 202 -81.72 8.05 -0.87
N SER A 203 -81.37 6.80 -0.53
CA SER A 203 -82.31 5.80 0.05
C SER A 203 -82.85 6.25 1.39
N ILE A 204 -82.04 6.91 2.24
CA ILE A 204 -82.48 7.47 3.52
C ILE A 204 -83.50 8.62 3.29
N GLN A 205 -83.26 9.47 2.30
CA GLN A 205 -84.23 10.55 1.94
C GLN A 205 -85.57 9.97 1.47
N GLU A 206 -85.54 8.96 0.59
CA GLU A 206 -86.79 8.24 0.21
C GLU A 206 -87.56 7.58 1.39
N GLN A 207 -86.78 6.98 2.28
CA GLN A 207 -87.36 6.41 3.48
C GLN A 207 -88.02 7.46 4.40
N ALA A 208 -87.37 8.61 4.55
CA ALA A 208 -87.89 9.73 5.35
C ALA A 208 -89.21 10.25 4.75
N ALA A 209 -89.25 10.46 3.42
CA ALA A 209 -90.40 10.88 2.69
C ALA A 209 -91.58 9.83 2.84
N SER A 210 -91.26 8.53 2.73
CA SER A 210 -92.25 7.46 2.95
C SER A 210 -92.79 7.41 4.40
N ALA A 211 -91.93 7.69 5.38
CA ALA A 211 -92.33 7.78 6.78
C ALA A 211 -93.24 8.97 7.03
N GLU A 212 -93.04 10.12 6.41
CA GLU A 212 -93.94 11.28 6.48
C GLU A 212 -95.30 10.96 5.85
N GLU A 213 -95.29 10.27 4.68
CA GLU A 213 -96.60 9.82 4.03
C GLU A 213 -97.33 8.86 4.90
N ILE A 214 -96.69 7.87 5.51
CA ILE A 214 -97.30 6.91 6.48
C ILE A 214 -97.88 7.67 7.70
N SER A 215 -97.15 8.67 8.19
CA SER A 215 -97.64 9.47 9.33
C SER A 215 -98.91 10.25 8.95
N ALA A 216 -98.91 10.92 7.80
CA ALA A 216 -100.06 11.66 7.29
C ALA A 216 -101.28 10.75 7.05
N THR A 217 -101.07 9.53 6.48
CA THR A 217 -102.08 8.54 6.26
C THR A 217 -102.69 8.02 7.62
N SER A 218 -101.84 7.79 8.62
CA SER A 218 -102.22 7.41 9.98
C SER A 218 -103.08 8.48 10.68
N GLU A 219 -102.73 9.73 10.48
CA GLU A 219 -103.57 10.86 10.98
C GLU A 219 -104.94 10.90 10.28
N GLY A 220 -104.92 10.73 8.95
CA GLY A 220 -106.16 10.59 8.16
C GLY A 220 -107.07 9.48 8.66
N LEU A 221 -106.47 8.27 8.89
CA LEU A 221 -107.18 7.13 9.45
C LEU A 221 -107.76 7.38 10.85
N THR A 222 -106.99 8.07 11.70
CA THR A 222 -107.39 8.49 13.01
C THR A 222 -108.61 9.44 12.97
N THR A 223 -108.58 10.36 12.04
CA THR A 223 -109.66 11.34 11.79
C THR A 223 -110.96 10.60 11.30
N LEU A 224 -110.76 9.65 10.36
CA LEU A 224 -111.87 8.85 9.84
C LEU A 224 -112.47 7.97 10.92
N ALA A 225 -111.63 7.34 11.75
CA ALA A 225 -112.10 6.54 12.91
C ALA A 225 -112.95 7.35 13.93
N LYS A 226 -112.45 8.60 14.24
CA LYS A 226 -113.23 9.52 15.07
C LYS A 226 -114.57 9.92 14.41
N GLY A 227 -114.57 10.22 13.14
CA GLY A 227 -115.81 10.54 12.40
C GLY A 227 -116.80 9.40 12.37
N LEU A 228 -116.30 8.15 12.19
CA LEU A 228 -117.11 6.94 12.29
C LEU A 228 -117.64 6.74 13.72
N GLN A 229 -116.85 6.99 14.72
CA GLN A 229 -117.29 6.91 16.14
C GLN A 229 -118.39 7.96 16.47
N GLU A 230 -118.26 9.18 15.96
CA GLU A 230 -119.30 10.22 16.07
C GLU A 230 -120.59 9.83 15.34
N LEU A 231 -120.51 9.26 14.15
CA LEU A 231 -121.66 8.73 13.40
C LEU A 231 -122.35 7.61 14.16
N ILE A 232 -121.65 6.63 14.74
CA ILE A 232 -122.20 5.54 15.52
C ILE A 232 -122.88 6.11 16.78
N GLN A 233 -122.30 7.13 17.46
CA GLN A 233 -122.98 7.72 18.60
C GLN A 233 -124.28 8.44 18.23
N LYS A 234 -124.42 9.03 17.02
CA LYS A 234 -125.63 9.63 16.53
C LYS A 234 -126.76 8.60 16.21
N PHE A 235 -126.37 7.35 15.95
CA PHE A 235 -127.34 6.25 15.68
C PHE A 235 -127.67 5.42 16.92
N LYS A 236 -127.14 5.75 18.12
CA LYS A 236 -127.66 5.12 19.37
C LYS A 236 -128.84 5.90 19.85
N ILE A 237 -130.01 5.36 19.53
CA ILE A 237 -131.25 5.62 20.23
C ILE A 237 -131.31 4.68 21.39
#